data_683d8e21d0bddd9f574cf1dc7de1c719
#
_entry.id   683d8e21d0bddd9f574cf1dc7de1c719
#
_cell.length_a   1.000
_cell.length_b   1.000
_cell.length_c   1.000
_cell.angle_alpha   90.00
_cell.angle_beta   90.00
_cell.angle_gamma   90.00
#
_symmetry.space_group_name_H-M   'P 1'
#
loop_
_entity.id
_entity.type
_entity.pdbx_description
1 polymer ?
#
loop_
_entity_poly.entity_id
_entity_poly.type
_entity_poly.pdbx_seq_one_letter_code
_entity_poly.pdbx_strand_id
1 'polypeptide(L)'
;SFRRLQDKTQVFPLDKSDFVRTRLTHSLEVSSLGKSLGQTIGENILEHRKNSGFTPQMKEDISHILECAGLIHDIGNPPFGHFGEIAIREWFERNLPKLTFCQKNVSEMFTAQMKQDFFHFEGNAQALRLVTRLHYLVDEHGMNLTYALLNTIIKYPGSSLQIDENSGNIKDRKMGYYFADEEIFHKVTKETGAGRNRHPLTYMLEAADDLAYKTADIEDSFVKGFIRYADLERELKELEEKKRNGTFRPAYRLRQLYERGIQKRVHDPESYAVKNWIVNAQGFLLNCATEGFMANYDAIMSGKFGQDLFYGTNGEELMELLGDMADRYVFSSMAIYKMEVSESAVIDYLMERLVQAALYFDTKEKQGTIDRRVISFISDNYKNAYRIQSEGKSEAEK
;
A
#
# COMPACT_ATOMS: atom_id res chain seq x y z
N SER A 1 -6.00 7.78 -12.75
CA SER A 1 -6.07 6.36 -13.01
C SER A 1 -4.75 5.68 -12.58
N PHE A 2 -4.73 4.37 -12.52
CA PHE A 2 -3.54 3.56 -12.17
C PHE A 2 -2.29 3.83 -13.05
N ARG A 3 -2.42 4.47 -14.21
CA ARG A 3 -1.28 4.97 -15.02
C ARG A 3 -0.31 5.88 -14.24
N ARG A 4 -0.75 6.48 -13.13
CA ARG A 4 0.15 7.23 -12.23
C ARG A 4 1.29 6.38 -11.64
N LEU A 5 1.12 5.07 -11.65
CA LEU A 5 2.06 4.10 -11.08
C LEU A 5 3.13 3.64 -12.08
N GLN A 6 3.01 4.01 -13.36
CA GLN A 6 3.81 3.45 -14.44
C GLN A 6 5.33 3.61 -14.22
N ASP A 7 5.80 4.77 -13.84
CA ASP A 7 7.24 5.05 -13.68
C ASP A 7 7.63 5.25 -12.19
N LYS A 8 6.73 4.85 -11.27
CA LYS A 8 7.04 4.88 -9.84
C LYS A 8 7.78 3.62 -9.43
N THR A 9 8.80 3.82 -8.63
CA THR A 9 9.63 2.76 -8.06
C THR A 9 8.84 1.87 -7.11
N GLN A 10 9.08 0.56 -7.17
CA GLN A 10 8.69 -0.39 -6.13
C GLN A 10 9.82 -0.50 -5.10
N VAL A 11 10.94 -1.08 -5.46
CA VAL A 11 12.12 -1.26 -4.59
C VAL A 11 13.36 -0.58 -5.15
N PHE A 12 13.65 -0.77 -6.45
CA PHE A 12 14.88 -0.29 -7.08
C PHE A 12 14.60 0.97 -7.93
N PRO A 13 14.94 2.17 -7.42
CA PRO A 13 14.67 3.42 -8.12
C PRO A 13 15.41 3.53 -9.45
N LEU A 14 14.76 4.16 -10.43
CA LEU A 14 15.33 4.48 -11.74
C LEU A 14 15.82 3.26 -12.54
N ASP A 15 15.43 2.06 -12.16
CA ASP A 15 15.74 0.86 -12.94
C ASP A 15 14.90 0.81 -14.21
N LYS A 16 15.57 0.57 -15.35
CA LYS A 16 14.94 0.47 -16.68
C LYS A 16 14.90 -0.97 -17.20
N SER A 17 15.22 -1.94 -16.34
CA SER A 17 15.17 -3.36 -16.70
C SER A 17 13.73 -3.83 -16.78
N ASP A 18 13.36 -4.56 -17.83
CA ASP A 18 12.05 -5.19 -17.99
C ASP A 18 11.76 -6.27 -16.93
N PHE A 19 12.77 -6.65 -16.14
CA PHE A 19 12.70 -7.73 -15.16
C PHE A 19 12.49 -7.24 -13.73
N VAL A 20 12.56 -5.93 -13.49
CA VAL A 20 12.36 -5.33 -12.17
C VAL A 20 10.99 -4.66 -12.12
N ARG A 21 10.27 -4.91 -11.04
CA ARG A 21 8.88 -4.44 -10.90
C ARG A 21 8.80 -2.94 -10.69
N THR A 22 7.82 -2.33 -11.36
CA THR A 22 7.33 -0.99 -11.07
C THR A 22 6.08 -1.09 -10.20
N ARG A 23 5.63 0.02 -9.61
CA ARG A 23 4.36 0.04 -8.86
C ARG A 23 3.17 -0.35 -9.71
N LEU A 24 3.20 -0.09 -11.02
CA LEU A 24 2.13 -0.52 -11.92
C LEU A 24 2.10 -2.04 -12.08
N THR A 25 3.25 -2.67 -12.32
CA THR A 25 3.31 -4.14 -12.47
C THR A 25 3.00 -4.84 -11.16
N HIS A 26 3.47 -4.31 -10.01
CA HIS A 26 3.06 -4.77 -8.68
C HIS A 26 1.55 -4.67 -8.50
N SER A 27 0.91 -3.55 -8.81
CA SER A 27 -0.55 -3.41 -8.69
C SER A 27 -1.33 -4.38 -9.58
N LEU A 28 -0.79 -4.77 -10.73
CA LEU A 28 -1.38 -5.82 -11.57
C LEU A 28 -1.25 -7.20 -10.92
N GLU A 29 -0.14 -7.50 -10.27
CA GLU A 29 0.05 -8.74 -9.50
C GLU A 29 -0.91 -8.80 -8.30
N VAL A 30 -1.02 -7.73 -7.51
CA VAL A 30 -1.97 -7.63 -6.39
C VAL A 30 -3.42 -7.78 -6.86
N SER A 31 -3.76 -7.17 -8.00
CA SER A 31 -5.08 -7.30 -8.63
C SER A 31 -5.42 -8.76 -8.96
N SER A 32 -4.47 -9.48 -9.58
CA SER A 32 -4.64 -10.89 -9.92
C SER A 32 -4.74 -11.80 -8.69
N LEU A 33 -3.85 -11.60 -7.70
CA LEU A 33 -3.85 -12.38 -6.46
C LEU A 33 -5.09 -12.08 -5.61
N GLY A 34 -5.50 -10.82 -5.52
CA GLY A 34 -6.71 -10.39 -4.81
C GLY A 34 -7.96 -11.04 -5.40
N LYS A 35 -8.08 -11.04 -6.74
CA LYS A 35 -9.16 -11.75 -7.44
C LYS A 35 -9.18 -13.24 -7.11
N SER A 36 -8.01 -13.89 -7.20
CA SER A 36 -7.87 -15.32 -6.91
C SER A 36 -8.23 -15.65 -5.46
N LEU A 37 -7.77 -14.83 -4.52
CA LEU A 37 -8.06 -14.98 -3.09
C LEU A 37 -9.56 -14.79 -2.82
N GLY A 38 -10.20 -13.79 -3.43
CA GLY A 38 -11.64 -13.55 -3.33
C GLY A 38 -12.47 -14.74 -3.86
N GLN A 39 -12.06 -15.33 -4.98
CA GLN A 39 -12.70 -16.54 -5.53
C GLN A 39 -12.56 -17.73 -4.58
N THR A 40 -11.33 -18.00 -4.10
CA THR A 40 -11.05 -19.16 -3.23
C THR A 40 -11.76 -19.03 -1.89
N ILE A 41 -11.72 -17.87 -1.24
CA ILE A 41 -12.44 -17.62 0.02
C ILE A 41 -13.95 -17.68 -0.21
N GLY A 42 -14.45 -17.09 -1.31
CA GLY A 42 -15.88 -17.13 -1.65
C GLY A 42 -16.40 -18.55 -1.87
N GLU A 43 -15.62 -19.43 -2.51
CA GLU A 43 -15.93 -20.85 -2.65
C GLU A 43 -15.99 -21.55 -1.29
N ASN A 44 -15.02 -21.32 -0.43
CA ASN A 44 -14.99 -21.86 0.93
C ASN A 44 -16.19 -21.39 1.78
N ILE A 45 -16.61 -20.12 1.65
CA ILE A 45 -17.80 -19.60 2.34
C ILE A 45 -19.06 -20.33 1.84
N LEU A 46 -19.24 -20.49 0.52
CA LEU A 46 -20.38 -21.20 -0.07
C LEU A 46 -20.44 -22.64 0.39
N GLU A 47 -19.31 -23.31 0.52
CA GLU A 47 -19.24 -24.72 0.90
C GLU A 47 -19.46 -24.92 2.42
N HIS A 48 -18.81 -24.11 3.25
CA HIS A 48 -18.71 -24.34 4.69
C HIS A 48 -19.58 -23.42 5.57
N ARG A 49 -20.13 -22.32 5.01
CA ARG A 49 -20.96 -21.33 5.73
C ARG A 49 -22.36 -21.20 5.11
N LYS A 50 -23.05 -22.30 4.92
CA LYS A 50 -24.36 -22.39 4.21
C LYS A 50 -25.44 -21.45 4.75
N ASN A 51 -25.38 -21.08 6.02
CA ASN A 51 -26.35 -20.19 6.69
C ASN A 51 -25.93 -18.70 6.66
N SER A 52 -24.85 -18.33 5.99
CA SER A 52 -24.34 -16.94 5.95
C SER A 52 -25.16 -15.99 5.08
N GLY A 53 -26.05 -16.51 4.23
CA GLY A 53 -26.73 -15.72 3.19
C GLY A 53 -25.82 -15.36 2.01
N PHE A 54 -24.59 -15.86 1.97
CA PHE A 54 -23.64 -15.63 0.91
C PHE A 54 -24.05 -16.38 -0.37
N THR A 55 -23.99 -15.70 -1.50
CA THR A 55 -24.46 -16.24 -2.79
C THR A 55 -23.33 -16.37 -3.81
N PRO A 56 -23.48 -17.22 -4.87
CA PRO A 56 -22.51 -17.25 -5.96
C PRO A 56 -22.26 -15.88 -6.62
N GLN A 57 -23.30 -15.03 -6.72
CA GLN A 57 -23.15 -13.68 -7.25
C GLN A 57 -22.24 -12.83 -6.34
N MET A 58 -22.40 -12.89 -5.02
CA MET A 58 -21.53 -12.19 -4.08
C MET A 58 -20.07 -12.64 -4.19
N LYS A 59 -19.80 -13.91 -4.48
CA LYS A 59 -18.44 -14.39 -4.76
C LYS A 59 -17.83 -13.67 -5.97
N GLU A 60 -18.57 -13.57 -7.07
CA GLU A 60 -18.10 -12.84 -8.26
C GLU A 60 -17.90 -11.35 -7.96
N ASP A 61 -18.84 -10.71 -7.26
CA ASP A 61 -18.76 -9.30 -6.89
C ASP A 61 -17.53 -9.02 -6.03
N ILE A 62 -17.25 -9.85 -5.02
CA ILE A 62 -16.06 -9.75 -4.16
C ILE A 62 -14.77 -9.89 -4.99
N SER A 63 -14.73 -10.84 -5.90
CA SER A 63 -13.59 -11.08 -6.77
C SER A 63 -13.29 -9.85 -7.65
N HIS A 64 -14.31 -9.23 -8.22
CA HIS A 64 -14.17 -8.02 -9.02
C HIS A 64 -13.81 -6.79 -8.18
N ILE A 65 -14.35 -6.67 -6.96
CA ILE A 65 -13.95 -5.58 -6.04
C ILE A 65 -12.47 -5.69 -5.69
N LEU A 66 -11.99 -6.89 -5.36
CA LEU A 66 -10.58 -7.12 -5.03
C LEU A 66 -9.66 -6.90 -6.23
N GLU A 67 -10.07 -7.33 -7.43
CA GLU A 67 -9.36 -7.04 -8.68
C GLU A 67 -9.19 -5.53 -8.88
N CYS A 68 -10.27 -4.76 -8.74
CA CYS A 68 -10.24 -3.30 -8.86
C CYS A 68 -9.44 -2.64 -7.71
N ALA A 69 -9.60 -3.13 -6.48
CA ALA A 69 -8.88 -2.61 -5.32
C ALA A 69 -7.37 -2.80 -5.47
N GLY A 70 -6.92 -3.96 -5.94
CA GLY A 70 -5.51 -4.21 -6.23
C GLY A 70 -4.90 -3.23 -7.24
N LEU A 71 -5.67 -2.78 -8.25
CA LEU A 71 -5.21 -1.79 -9.23
C LEU A 71 -5.03 -0.38 -8.64
N ILE A 72 -5.72 -0.04 -7.55
CA ILE A 72 -5.76 1.34 -7.02
C ILE A 72 -5.20 1.47 -5.60
N HIS A 73 -4.87 0.38 -4.91
CA HIS A 73 -4.45 0.43 -3.50
C HIS A 73 -3.24 1.36 -3.29
N ASP A 74 -2.29 1.34 -4.19
CA ASP A 74 -1.03 2.09 -4.15
C ASP A 74 -1.07 3.46 -4.85
N ILE A 75 -2.25 3.89 -5.36
CA ILE A 75 -2.36 5.12 -6.18
C ILE A 75 -1.97 6.39 -5.39
N GLY A 76 -2.06 6.35 -4.07
CA GLY A 76 -1.75 7.45 -3.17
C GLY A 76 -0.28 7.57 -2.79
N ASN A 77 0.53 6.55 -3.03
CA ASN A 77 1.94 6.57 -2.66
C ASN A 77 2.69 7.71 -3.37
N PRO A 78 3.53 8.45 -2.64
CA PRO A 78 4.37 9.50 -3.22
C PRO A 78 5.48 8.89 -4.10
N PRO A 79 6.25 9.72 -4.83
CA PRO A 79 7.53 9.28 -5.37
C PRO A 79 8.40 8.67 -4.27
N PHE A 80 9.15 7.61 -4.61
CA PHE A 80 10.03 6.86 -3.70
C PHE A 80 9.30 6.10 -2.57
N GLY A 81 7.99 5.88 -2.71
CA GLY A 81 7.21 5.00 -1.85
C GLY A 81 7.25 5.39 -0.37
N HIS A 82 7.51 4.41 0.49
CA HIS A 82 7.54 4.60 1.94
C HIS A 82 8.61 5.60 2.40
N PHE A 83 9.77 5.58 1.76
CA PHE A 83 10.82 6.57 2.07
C PHE A 83 10.38 7.99 1.71
N GLY A 84 9.66 8.16 0.59
CA GLY A 84 9.05 9.44 0.23
C GLY A 84 8.01 9.93 1.25
N GLU A 85 7.25 9.03 1.88
CA GLU A 85 6.34 9.39 2.98
C GLU A 85 7.11 9.94 4.17
N ILE A 86 8.20 9.26 4.58
CA ILE A 86 9.07 9.70 5.68
C ILE A 86 9.64 11.10 5.38
N ALA A 87 10.19 11.31 4.20
CA ALA A 87 10.77 12.60 3.80
C ALA A 87 9.72 13.73 3.82
N ILE A 88 8.47 13.46 3.39
CA ILE A 88 7.37 14.43 3.45
C ILE A 88 7.00 14.76 4.91
N ARG A 89 6.88 13.75 5.79
CA ARG A 89 6.58 13.93 7.22
C ARG A 89 7.63 14.79 7.90
N GLU A 90 8.90 14.42 7.75
CA GLU A 90 10.04 15.16 8.33
C GLU A 90 10.12 16.60 7.79
N TRP A 91 9.80 16.81 6.50
CA TRP A 91 9.76 18.15 5.95
C TRP A 91 8.70 19.01 6.66
N PHE A 92 7.49 18.49 6.87
CA PHE A 92 6.42 19.21 7.57
C PHE A 92 6.76 19.42 9.05
N GLU A 93 7.33 18.46 9.75
CA GLU A 93 7.75 18.60 11.15
C GLU A 93 8.77 19.74 11.31
N ARG A 94 9.73 19.85 10.40
CA ARG A 94 10.78 20.89 10.42
C ARG A 94 10.26 22.26 9.99
N ASN A 95 9.32 22.34 9.08
CA ASN A 95 8.98 23.58 8.38
C ASN A 95 7.60 24.13 8.71
N LEU A 96 6.58 23.31 8.99
CA LEU A 96 5.23 23.79 9.31
C LEU A 96 5.19 24.83 10.45
N PRO A 97 5.97 24.69 11.54
CA PRO A 97 6.02 25.71 12.59
C PRO A 97 6.61 27.06 12.15
N LYS A 98 7.30 27.10 11.00
CA LYS A 98 7.98 28.29 10.46
C LYS A 98 7.22 28.95 9.31
N LEU A 99 6.25 28.24 8.73
CA LEU A 99 5.48 28.75 7.61
C LEU A 99 4.60 29.92 8.06
N THR A 100 4.62 31.00 7.27
CA THR A 100 3.79 32.17 7.53
C THR A 100 2.94 32.53 6.30
N PHE A 101 1.71 32.94 6.55
CA PHE A 101 0.82 33.52 5.56
C PHE A 101 0.31 34.88 6.09
N CYS A 102 0.51 35.95 5.36
CA CYS A 102 0.13 37.31 5.77
C CYS A 102 0.60 37.65 7.19
N GLN A 103 1.86 37.35 7.53
CA GLN A 103 2.51 37.58 8.83
C GLN A 103 1.95 36.73 10.00
N LYS A 104 1.03 35.81 9.74
CA LYS A 104 0.52 34.85 10.74
C LYS A 104 1.17 33.50 10.55
N ASN A 105 1.43 32.79 11.63
CA ASN A 105 1.95 31.44 11.57
C ASN A 105 0.85 30.49 11.04
N VAL A 106 1.15 29.76 9.96
CA VAL A 106 0.19 28.83 9.33
C VAL A 106 -0.23 27.73 10.29
N SER A 107 0.69 27.23 11.13
CA SER A 107 0.37 26.19 12.08
C SER A 107 -0.67 26.62 13.15
N GLU A 108 -0.73 27.90 13.48
CA GLU A 108 -1.75 28.42 14.41
C GLU A 108 -3.15 28.50 13.83
N MET A 109 -3.25 28.44 12.49
CA MET A 109 -4.52 28.45 11.76
C MET A 109 -5.13 27.05 11.61
N PHE A 110 -4.34 25.99 11.88
CA PHE A 110 -4.76 24.61 11.73
C PHE A 110 -5.34 24.02 13.02
N THR A 111 -6.34 23.15 12.86
CA THR A 111 -6.81 22.30 13.96
C THR A 111 -5.73 21.29 14.36
N ALA A 112 -5.92 20.61 15.50
CA ALA A 112 -5.01 19.56 15.95
C ALA A 112 -4.91 18.44 14.90
N GLN A 113 -6.02 17.99 14.34
CA GLN A 113 -6.04 16.95 13.31
C GLN A 113 -5.31 17.39 12.04
N MET A 114 -5.57 18.60 11.52
CA MET A 114 -4.88 19.10 10.34
C MET A 114 -3.35 19.08 10.46
N LYS A 115 -2.83 19.44 11.66
CA LYS A 115 -1.37 19.38 11.94
C LYS A 115 -0.87 17.93 11.92
N GLN A 116 -1.57 17.04 12.62
CA GLN A 116 -1.21 15.63 12.71
C GLN A 116 -1.32 14.93 11.35
N ASP A 117 -2.24 15.34 10.50
CA ASP A 117 -2.37 14.81 9.13
C ASP A 117 -1.10 15.05 8.30
N PHE A 118 -0.44 16.19 8.48
CA PHE A 118 0.85 16.46 7.82
C PHE A 118 2.01 15.67 8.42
N PHE A 119 2.03 15.53 9.75
CA PHE A 119 3.09 14.79 10.46
C PHE A 119 2.98 13.27 10.30
N HIS A 120 1.79 12.79 9.92
CA HIS A 120 1.52 11.37 9.65
C HIS A 120 1.06 11.16 8.20
N PHE A 121 1.61 11.94 7.25
CA PHE A 121 1.29 11.76 5.83
C PHE A 121 1.33 10.28 5.45
N GLU A 122 0.27 9.78 4.81
CA GLU A 122 0.07 8.35 4.56
C GLU A 122 -0.48 8.11 3.16
N GLY A 123 0.20 7.24 2.38
CA GLY A 123 -0.19 6.91 1.01
C GLY A 123 -1.58 6.28 0.90
N ASN A 124 -1.97 5.44 1.88
CA ASN A 124 -3.31 4.84 1.87
C ASN A 124 -4.42 5.90 2.06
N ALA A 125 -4.23 6.86 2.98
CA ALA A 125 -5.14 7.99 3.14
C ALA A 125 -5.17 8.87 1.89
N GLN A 126 -4.03 9.08 1.25
CA GLN A 126 -3.92 9.81 0.00
C GLN A 126 -4.59 9.07 -1.17
N ALA A 127 -4.62 7.73 -1.16
CA ALA A 127 -5.36 6.96 -2.16
C ALA A 127 -6.86 7.25 -2.08
N LEU A 128 -7.46 7.22 -0.89
CA LEU A 128 -8.87 7.60 -0.70
C LEU A 128 -9.14 9.00 -1.24
N ARG A 129 -8.31 9.99 -0.87
CA ARG A 129 -8.42 11.39 -1.34
C ARG A 129 -8.35 11.50 -2.86
N LEU A 130 -7.40 10.80 -3.48
CA LEU A 130 -7.23 10.81 -4.93
C LEU A 130 -8.46 10.28 -5.65
N VAL A 131 -8.98 9.14 -5.24
CA VAL A 131 -10.10 8.48 -5.95
C VAL A 131 -11.45 9.13 -5.70
N THR A 132 -11.62 9.84 -4.57
CA THR A 132 -12.89 10.47 -4.20
C THR A 132 -12.98 11.97 -4.54
N ARG A 133 -11.84 12.68 -4.58
CA ARG A 133 -11.83 14.13 -4.74
C ARG A 133 -10.90 14.64 -5.84
N LEU A 134 -9.65 14.19 -5.86
CA LEU A 134 -8.61 14.79 -6.70
C LEU A 134 -8.62 14.26 -8.14
N HIS A 135 -9.18 13.10 -8.39
CA HIS A 135 -9.29 12.51 -9.72
C HIS A 135 -10.56 13.00 -10.42
N TYR A 136 -10.64 14.31 -10.61
CA TYR A 136 -11.77 14.99 -11.22
C TYR A 136 -11.79 14.72 -12.74
N LEU A 137 -12.60 13.74 -13.16
CA LEU A 137 -12.73 13.36 -14.57
C LEU A 137 -14.00 13.92 -15.21
N VAL A 138 -15.13 13.80 -14.52
CA VAL A 138 -16.45 14.17 -15.03
C VAL A 138 -17.12 15.16 -14.09
N ASP A 139 -17.07 14.91 -12.78
CA ASP A 139 -17.71 15.69 -11.73
C ASP A 139 -16.91 15.69 -10.42
N GLU A 140 -17.48 16.23 -9.36
CA GLU A 140 -16.88 16.38 -8.02
C GLU A 140 -16.75 15.06 -7.25
N HIS A 141 -17.26 13.93 -7.77
CA HIS A 141 -17.25 12.64 -7.09
C HIS A 141 -15.99 11.80 -7.40
N GLY A 142 -14.98 12.41 -7.98
CA GLY A 142 -13.71 11.74 -8.28
C GLY A 142 -13.86 10.64 -9.33
N MET A 143 -13.51 9.41 -8.98
CA MET A 143 -13.67 8.25 -9.86
C MET A 143 -15.06 7.61 -9.77
N ASN A 144 -15.92 8.10 -8.92
CA ASN A 144 -17.28 7.61 -8.67
C ASN A 144 -17.33 6.09 -8.40
N LEU A 145 -16.46 5.63 -7.50
CA LEU A 145 -16.34 4.22 -7.11
C LEU A 145 -17.43 3.82 -6.10
N THR A 146 -17.75 2.53 -6.04
CA THR A 146 -18.69 2.00 -5.06
C THR A 146 -18.13 2.11 -3.64
N TYR A 147 -19.00 2.25 -2.62
CA TYR A 147 -18.56 2.31 -1.22
C TYR A 147 -17.84 1.04 -0.78
N ALA A 148 -18.24 -0.13 -1.28
CA ALA A 148 -17.55 -1.38 -1.00
C ALA A 148 -16.11 -1.35 -1.49
N LEU A 149 -15.86 -0.88 -2.72
CA LEU A 149 -14.51 -0.74 -3.25
C LEU A 149 -13.70 0.31 -2.47
N LEU A 150 -14.30 1.48 -2.17
CA LEU A 150 -13.64 2.52 -1.37
C LEU A 150 -13.26 2.01 0.03
N ASN A 151 -14.15 1.26 0.70
CA ASN A 151 -13.86 0.73 2.02
C ASN A 151 -12.80 -0.38 1.97
N THR A 152 -12.73 -1.14 0.90
CA THR A 152 -11.71 -2.18 0.71
C THR A 152 -10.29 -1.61 0.73
N ILE A 153 -10.07 -0.40 0.21
CA ILE A 153 -8.75 0.25 0.21
C ILE A 153 -8.43 1.03 1.50
N ILE A 154 -9.37 1.16 2.43
CA ILE A 154 -9.15 1.80 3.73
C ILE A 154 -8.51 0.78 4.68
N LYS A 155 -7.17 0.74 4.73
CA LYS A 155 -6.43 -0.18 5.62
C LYS A 155 -6.55 0.21 7.10
N TYR A 156 -6.63 1.51 7.41
CA TYR A 156 -6.59 2.07 8.76
C TYR A 156 -7.80 2.98 8.99
N PRO A 157 -8.91 2.49 9.58
CA PRO A 157 -10.15 3.26 9.69
C PRO A 157 -10.14 4.24 10.88
N GLY A 158 -9.15 5.13 10.92
CA GLY A 158 -8.96 6.14 11.95
C GLY A 158 -8.37 7.44 11.43
N SER A 159 -8.56 8.55 12.17
CA SER A 159 -7.89 9.83 11.90
C SER A 159 -6.45 9.81 12.42
N SER A 160 -5.66 10.82 12.07
CA SER A 160 -4.30 11.00 12.59
C SER A 160 -4.22 11.16 14.12
N LEU A 161 -5.31 11.61 14.76
CA LEU A 161 -5.42 11.71 16.23
C LEU A 161 -5.71 10.36 16.93
N GLN A 162 -5.98 9.32 16.17
CA GLN A 162 -6.40 8.00 16.67
C GLN A 162 -5.35 6.92 16.41
N ILE A 163 -4.17 7.31 15.97
CA ILE A 163 -3.04 6.40 15.79
C ILE A 163 -2.58 5.92 17.17
N ASP A 164 -2.49 4.60 17.31
CA ASP A 164 -1.96 3.93 18.51
C ASP A 164 -1.16 2.69 18.07
N GLU A 165 0.13 2.86 17.89
CA GLU A 165 1.05 1.78 17.49
C GLU A 165 1.17 0.68 18.57
N ASN A 166 0.79 0.98 19.81
CA ASN A 166 0.87 0.05 20.95
C ASN A 166 -0.45 -0.70 21.21
N SER A 167 -1.52 -0.42 20.48
CA SER A 167 -2.83 -1.06 20.66
C SER A 167 -2.81 -2.58 20.41
N GLY A 168 -1.80 -3.11 19.71
CA GLY A 168 -1.75 -4.49 19.27
C GLY A 168 -2.72 -4.82 18.13
N ASN A 169 -3.50 -3.84 17.66
CA ASN A 169 -4.44 -4.01 16.54
C ASN A 169 -3.91 -3.29 15.29
N ILE A 170 -3.80 -4.03 14.19
CA ILE A 170 -3.24 -3.49 12.94
C ILE A 170 -4.01 -2.29 12.39
N LYS A 171 -5.30 -2.14 12.70
CA LYS A 171 -6.14 -1.03 12.23
C LYS A 171 -5.76 0.33 12.80
N ASP A 172 -5.09 0.35 13.95
CA ASP A 172 -4.79 1.58 14.69
C ASP A 172 -3.35 2.09 14.43
N ARG A 173 -2.56 1.37 13.63
CA ARG A 173 -1.15 1.69 13.38
C ARG A 173 -0.91 2.99 12.61
N LYS A 174 -1.84 3.38 11.74
CA LYS A 174 -1.73 4.54 10.86
C LYS A 174 -3.10 5.22 10.68
N MET A 175 -3.12 6.37 10.01
CA MET A 175 -4.36 7.02 9.63
C MET A 175 -4.92 6.52 8.28
N GLY A 176 -6.24 6.60 8.09
CA GLY A 176 -6.91 6.20 6.86
C GLY A 176 -7.55 7.34 6.08
N TYR A 177 -7.64 8.54 6.64
CA TYR A 177 -8.20 9.70 5.98
C TYR A 177 -7.65 11.01 6.57
N TYR A 178 -7.63 12.06 5.76
CA TYR A 178 -7.30 13.42 6.17
C TYR A 178 -8.54 14.16 6.65
N PHE A 179 -8.38 15.16 7.50
CA PHE A 179 -9.45 16.04 7.98
C PHE A 179 -10.43 16.47 6.86
N ALA A 180 -9.91 16.85 5.71
CA ALA A 180 -10.74 17.27 4.58
C ALA A 180 -11.57 16.14 3.95
N ASP A 181 -11.27 14.88 4.26
CA ASP A 181 -11.94 13.69 3.69
C ASP A 181 -12.82 12.96 4.73
N GLU A 182 -12.98 13.54 5.93
CA GLU A 182 -13.73 12.94 7.05
C GLU A 182 -15.18 12.62 6.67
N GLU A 183 -15.85 13.53 5.97
CA GLU A 183 -17.25 13.35 5.55
C GLU A 183 -17.42 12.13 4.65
N ILE A 184 -16.58 12.00 3.59
CA ILE A 184 -16.67 10.86 2.68
C ILE A 184 -16.25 9.56 3.37
N PHE A 185 -15.26 9.60 4.27
CA PHE A 185 -14.88 8.44 5.08
C PHE A 185 -16.06 7.93 5.91
N HIS A 186 -16.72 8.81 6.65
CA HIS A 186 -17.88 8.43 7.47
C HIS A 186 -19.05 7.92 6.63
N LYS A 187 -19.29 8.50 5.46
CA LYS A 187 -20.30 8.02 4.53
C LYS A 187 -19.99 6.61 4.05
N VAL A 188 -18.76 6.35 3.60
CA VAL A 188 -18.31 5.03 3.14
C VAL A 188 -18.46 3.98 4.24
N THR A 189 -17.95 4.27 5.44
CA THR A 189 -17.94 3.30 6.54
C THR A 189 -19.33 3.04 7.12
N LYS A 190 -20.23 4.02 7.08
CA LYS A 190 -21.63 3.88 7.46
C LYS A 190 -22.41 3.00 6.47
N GLU A 191 -22.30 3.29 5.17
CA GLU A 191 -23.03 2.57 4.12
C GLU A 191 -22.58 1.11 3.99
N THR A 192 -21.33 0.81 4.30
CA THR A 192 -20.80 -0.57 4.32
C THR A 192 -20.98 -1.27 5.68
N GLY A 193 -21.42 -0.55 6.70
CA GLY A 193 -21.62 -1.10 8.06
C GLY A 193 -20.32 -1.38 8.81
N ALA A 194 -19.15 -1.03 8.29
CA ALA A 194 -17.87 -1.32 8.92
C ALA A 194 -17.57 -0.40 10.13
N GLY A 195 -18.10 0.83 10.14
CA GLY A 195 -17.82 1.81 11.20
C GLY A 195 -16.31 2.08 11.31
N ARG A 196 -15.76 1.93 12.51
CA ARG A 196 -14.31 2.04 12.79
C ARG A 196 -13.56 0.71 12.70
N ASN A 197 -14.13 -0.30 12.08
CA ASN A 197 -13.46 -1.56 11.85
C ASN A 197 -12.99 -1.67 10.40
N ARG A 198 -12.01 -2.52 10.17
CA ARG A 198 -11.60 -2.89 8.83
C ARG A 198 -12.72 -3.62 8.11
N HIS A 199 -12.97 -3.28 6.87
CA HIS A 199 -13.88 -4.03 6.01
C HIS A 199 -13.32 -5.45 5.76
N PRO A 200 -14.13 -6.51 5.72
CA PRO A 200 -13.63 -7.88 5.48
C PRO A 200 -12.73 -8.02 4.26
N LEU A 201 -13.04 -7.32 3.16
CA LEU A 201 -12.24 -7.36 1.93
C LEU A 201 -10.88 -6.64 2.08
N THR A 202 -10.73 -5.74 3.06
CA THR A 202 -9.43 -5.09 3.34
C THR A 202 -8.39 -6.11 3.80
N TYR A 203 -8.78 -7.11 4.59
CA TYR A 203 -7.88 -8.20 4.98
C TYR A 203 -7.41 -9.03 3.78
N MET A 204 -8.31 -9.30 2.84
CA MET A 204 -7.97 -10.03 1.62
C MET A 204 -7.05 -9.22 0.71
N LEU A 205 -7.33 -7.91 0.56
CA LEU A 205 -6.47 -7.02 -0.22
C LEU A 205 -5.08 -6.92 0.37
N GLU A 206 -4.98 -6.73 1.69
CA GLU A 206 -3.69 -6.66 2.40
C GLU A 206 -2.90 -7.96 2.27
N ALA A 207 -3.55 -9.12 2.44
CA ALA A 207 -2.88 -10.41 2.24
C ALA A 207 -2.38 -10.60 0.80
N ALA A 208 -3.13 -10.15 -0.20
CA ALA A 208 -2.71 -10.19 -1.60
C ALA A 208 -1.53 -9.24 -1.87
N ASP A 209 -1.55 -8.04 -1.27
CA ASP A 209 -0.48 -7.04 -1.35
C ASP A 209 0.82 -7.56 -0.71
N ASP A 210 0.75 -8.02 0.54
CA ASP A 210 1.89 -8.56 1.28
C ASP A 210 2.51 -9.79 0.59
N LEU A 211 1.68 -10.67 0.05
CA LEU A 211 2.11 -11.85 -0.68
C LEU A 211 2.83 -11.45 -1.98
N ALA A 212 2.25 -10.54 -2.75
CA ALA A 212 2.86 -10.02 -3.97
C ALA A 212 4.19 -9.34 -3.67
N TYR A 213 4.19 -8.40 -2.72
CA TYR A 213 5.34 -7.59 -2.33
C TYR A 213 6.50 -8.47 -1.85
N LYS A 214 6.30 -9.29 -0.81
CA LYS A 214 7.39 -10.07 -0.19
C LYS A 214 8.00 -11.11 -1.14
N THR A 215 7.18 -11.74 -1.99
CA THR A 215 7.71 -12.70 -2.96
C THR A 215 8.43 -12.02 -4.12
N ALA A 216 7.92 -10.88 -4.57
CA ALA A 216 8.53 -10.06 -5.61
C ALA A 216 9.90 -9.52 -5.18
N ASP A 217 10.03 -9.05 -3.94
CA ASP A 217 11.28 -8.50 -3.42
C ASP A 217 12.40 -9.54 -3.42
N ILE A 218 12.08 -10.79 -3.09
CA ILE A 218 13.07 -11.89 -3.17
C ILE A 218 13.46 -12.16 -4.61
N GLU A 219 12.49 -12.20 -5.55
CA GLU A 219 12.79 -12.45 -6.97
C GLU A 219 13.63 -11.33 -7.57
N ASP A 220 13.21 -10.07 -7.40
CA ASP A 220 13.92 -8.91 -7.93
C ASP A 220 15.32 -8.77 -7.32
N SER A 221 15.46 -9.07 -6.03
CA SER A 221 16.74 -9.08 -5.32
C SER A 221 17.68 -10.17 -5.81
N PHE A 222 17.14 -11.34 -6.14
CA PHE A 222 17.91 -12.42 -6.75
C PHE A 222 18.40 -12.01 -8.15
N VAL A 223 17.52 -11.46 -9.00
CA VAL A 223 17.86 -10.98 -10.34
C VAL A 223 18.94 -9.89 -10.29
N LYS A 224 18.90 -9.03 -9.28
CA LYS A 224 19.89 -7.95 -9.05
C LYS A 224 21.17 -8.42 -8.35
N GLY A 225 21.22 -9.65 -7.89
CA GLY A 225 22.39 -10.23 -7.22
C GLY A 225 22.56 -9.80 -5.76
N PHE A 226 21.56 -9.20 -5.13
CA PHE A 226 21.57 -8.92 -3.69
C PHE A 226 21.38 -10.20 -2.87
N ILE A 227 20.59 -11.14 -3.37
CA ILE A 227 20.36 -12.48 -2.77
C ILE A 227 20.87 -13.52 -3.76
N ARG A 228 21.76 -14.41 -3.32
CA ARG A 228 22.22 -15.55 -4.12
C ARG A 228 21.36 -16.78 -3.84
N TYR A 229 21.34 -17.74 -4.75
CA TYR A 229 20.66 -19.02 -4.55
C TYR A 229 21.04 -19.68 -3.21
N ALA A 230 22.35 -19.72 -2.90
CA ALA A 230 22.87 -20.31 -1.66
C ALA A 230 22.38 -19.56 -0.41
N ASP A 231 22.18 -18.25 -0.48
CA ASP A 231 21.65 -17.47 0.64
C ASP A 231 20.17 -17.83 0.88
N LEU A 232 19.36 -17.87 -0.18
CA LEU A 232 17.96 -18.30 -0.09
C LEU A 232 17.83 -19.75 0.41
N GLU A 233 18.62 -20.67 -0.13
CA GLU A 233 18.59 -22.07 0.31
C GLU A 233 18.93 -22.22 1.80
N ARG A 234 19.93 -21.49 2.28
CA ARG A 234 20.32 -21.50 3.69
C ARG A 234 19.21 -21.01 4.61
N GLU A 235 18.63 -19.85 4.32
CA GLU A 235 17.56 -19.25 5.14
C GLU A 235 16.33 -20.16 5.20
N LEU A 236 15.92 -20.71 4.04
CA LEU A 236 14.80 -21.64 3.97
C LEU A 236 15.08 -22.94 4.71
N LYS A 237 16.33 -23.44 4.72
CA LYS A 237 16.73 -24.63 5.46
C LYS A 237 16.68 -24.39 6.98
N GLU A 238 17.13 -23.22 7.44
CA GLU A 238 17.03 -22.84 8.86
C GLU A 238 15.56 -22.78 9.31
N LEU A 239 14.66 -22.27 8.46
CA LEU A 239 13.22 -22.29 8.72
C LEU A 239 12.67 -23.72 8.83
N GLU A 240 13.05 -24.62 7.90
CA GLU A 240 12.63 -26.03 7.95
C GLU A 240 13.12 -26.76 9.20
N GLU A 241 14.35 -26.49 9.65
CA GLU A 241 14.93 -27.11 10.84
C GLU A 241 14.22 -26.67 12.12
N LYS A 242 13.74 -25.44 12.19
CA LYS A 242 12.91 -24.95 13.30
C LYS A 242 11.53 -25.63 13.32
N LYS A 243 10.96 -25.88 12.15
CA LYS A 243 9.61 -26.45 11.94
C LYS A 243 9.65 -27.94 11.60
N ARG A 244 10.07 -28.81 12.53
CA ARG A 244 10.26 -30.25 12.30
C ARG A 244 9.02 -31.03 11.79
N ASN A 245 7.81 -30.51 11.90
CA ASN A 245 6.54 -31.17 11.56
C ASN A 245 5.68 -30.44 10.51
N GLY A 246 6.22 -29.48 9.75
CA GLY A 246 5.47 -28.74 8.74
C GLY A 246 5.23 -29.53 7.45
N THR A 247 4.04 -29.39 6.86
CA THR A 247 3.69 -30.01 5.57
C THR A 247 4.38 -29.32 4.39
N PHE A 248 4.68 -28.02 4.50
CA PHE A 248 5.41 -27.25 3.50
C PHE A 248 6.90 -27.26 3.81
N ARG A 249 7.72 -27.72 2.85
CA ARG A 249 9.17 -27.83 2.95
C ARG A 249 9.84 -26.94 1.90
N PRO A 250 9.98 -25.63 2.18
CA PRO A 250 10.40 -24.65 1.19
C PRO A 250 11.82 -24.87 0.67
N ALA A 251 12.80 -25.23 1.52
CA ALA A 251 14.16 -25.51 1.08
C ALA A 251 14.24 -26.80 0.24
N TYR A 252 13.55 -27.85 0.66
CA TYR A 252 13.47 -29.09 -0.11
C TYR A 252 12.86 -28.83 -1.49
N ARG A 253 11.79 -28.01 -1.55
CA ARG A 253 11.14 -27.66 -2.82
C ARG A 253 12.06 -26.85 -3.73
N LEU A 254 12.80 -25.89 -3.19
CA LEU A 254 13.78 -25.11 -3.96
C LEU A 254 14.85 -26.02 -4.58
N ARG A 255 15.39 -26.95 -3.81
CA ARG A 255 16.39 -27.92 -4.27
C ARG A 255 15.83 -28.85 -5.36
N GLN A 256 14.64 -29.40 -5.19
CA GLN A 256 13.99 -30.21 -6.23
C GLN A 256 13.85 -29.44 -7.57
N LEU A 257 13.52 -28.14 -7.52
CA LEU A 257 13.41 -27.32 -8.71
C LEU A 257 14.77 -27.08 -9.35
N TYR A 258 15.82 -26.89 -8.56
CA TYR A 258 17.19 -26.79 -9.06
C TYR A 258 17.64 -28.06 -9.78
N GLU A 259 17.48 -29.23 -9.15
CA GLU A 259 17.79 -30.55 -9.73
C GLU A 259 17.00 -30.78 -11.04
N ARG A 260 15.73 -30.37 -11.06
CA ARG A 260 14.88 -30.43 -12.27
C ARG A 260 15.41 -29.52 -13.38
N GLY A 261 15.91 -28.34 -13.03
CA GLY A 261 16.57 -27.41 -13.98
C GLY A 261 17.80 -28.07 -14.62
N ILE A 262 18.65 -28.72 -13.84
CA ILE A 262 19.81 -29.47 -14.34
C ILE A 262 19.37 -30.61 -15.27
N GLN A 263 18.42 -31.43 -14.85
CA GLN A 263 17.91 -32.55 -15.68
C GLN A 263 17.34 -32.08 -17.01
N LYS A 264 16.66 -30.93 -17.02
CA LYS A 264 16.11 -30.29 -18.23
C LYS A 264 17.16 -29.54 -19.04
N ARG A 265 18.41 -29.46 -18.59
CA ARG A 265 19.50 -28.72 -19.20
C ARG A 265 19.17 -27.24 -19.43
N VAL A 266 18.50 -26.63 -18.47
CA VAL A 266 18.20 -25.20 -18.49
C VAL A 266 19.52 -24.43 -18.39
N HIS A 267 19.66 -23.33 -19.12
CA HIS A 267 20.90 -22.53 -19.15
C HIS A 267 21.30 -22.02 -17.76
N ASP A 268 20.32 -21.56 -16.98
CA ASP A 268 20.50 -21.08 -15.60
C ASP A 268 19.57 -21.84 -14.65
N PRO A 269 20.04 -22.96 -14.05
CA PRO A 269 19.24 -23.77 -13.12
C PRO A 269 18.86 -23.03 -11.83
N GLU A 270 19.68 -22.09 -11.32
CA GLU A 270 19.40 -21.31 -10.12
C GLU A 270 18.22 -20.36 -10.37
N SER A 271 18.27 -19.58 -11.44
CA SER A 271 17.18 -18.70 -11.84
C SER A 271 15.88 -19.48 -12.12
N TYR A 272 15.98 -20.63 -12.80
CA TYR A 272 14.85 -21.53 -12.98
C TYR A 272 14.25 -21.99 -11.65
N ALA A 273 15.10 -22.39 -10.70
CA ALA A 273 14.65 -22.85 -9.39
C ALA A 273 13.96 -21.74 -8.60
N VAL A 274 14.58 -20.56 -8.50
CA VAL A 274 14.04 -19.41 -7.72
C VAL A 274 12.70 -18.97 -8.27
N LYS A 275 12.58 -18.69 -9.59
CA LYS A 275 11.33 -18.26 -10.22
C LYS A 275 10.18 -19.26 -10.02
N ASN A 276 10.45 -20.55 -10.22
CA ASN A 276 9.43 -21.59 -10.00
C ASN A 276 9.10 -21.77 -8.52
N TRP A 277 10.08 -21.56 -7.63
CA TRP A 277 9.85 -21.60 -6.19
C TRP A 277 8.94 -20.47 -5.73
N ILE A 278 9.12 -19.23 -6.23
CA ILE A 278 8.24 -18.08 -5.96
C ILE A 278 6.79 -18.44 -6.30
N VAL A 279 6.51 -18.99 -7.47
CA VAL A 279 5.15 -19.41 -7.86
C VAL A 279 4.57 -20.47 -6.89
N ASN A 280 5.40 -21.43 -6.44
CA ASN A 280 4.96 -22.43 -5.47
C ASN A 280 4.70 -21.80 -4.09
N ALA A 281 5.57 -20.87 -3.65
CA ALA A 281 5.41 -20.16 -2.39
C ALA A 281 4.15 -19.29 -2.40
N GLN A 282 3.86 -18.58 -3.51
CA GLN A 282 2.64 -17.81 -3.68
C GLN A 282 1.38 -18.69 -3.56
N GLY A 283 1.35 -19.84 -4.22
CA GLY A 283 0.23 -20.78 -4.11
C GLY A 283 0.04 -21.31 -2.68
N PHE A 284 1.12 -21.65 -1.99
CA PHE A 284 1.07 -22.07 -0.58
C PHE A 284 0.55 -20.96 0.33
N LEU A 285 1.08 -19.74 0.20
CA LEU A 285 0.70 -18.59 1.02
C LEU A 285 -0.75 -18.16 0.76
N LEU A 286 -1.23 -18.23 -0.49
CA LEU A 286 -2.63 -17.96 -0.82
C LEU A 286 -3.58 -18.93 -0.09
N ASN A 287 -3.22 -20.21 -0.01
CA ASN A 287 -3.97 -21.18 0.79
C ASN A 287 -3.93 -20.83 2.29
N CYS A 288 -2.76 -20.45 2.83
CA CYS A 288 -2.64 -20.04 4.24
C CYS A 288 -3.52 -18.79 4.54
N ALA A 289 -3.53 -17.78 3.67
CA ALA A 289 -4.41 -16.62 3.82
C ALA A 289 -5.90 -17.00 3.79
N THR A 290 -6.27 -17.96 2.92
CA THR A 290 -7.64 -18.52 2.86
C THR A 290 -7.99 -19.22 4.17
N GLU A 291 -7.11 -20.09 4.69
CA GLU A 291 -7.29 -20.76 5.99
C GLU A 291 -7.42 -19.74 7.12
N GLY A 292 -6.55 -18.72 7.15
CA GLY A 292 -6.60 -17.65 8.15
C GLY A 292 -7.91 -16.87 8.14
N PHE A 293 -8.43 -16.53 6.95
CA PHE A 293 -9.73 -15.87 6.83
C PHE A 293 -10.87 -16.77 7.33
N MET A 294 -10.91 -18.03 6.91
CA MET A 294 -11.97 -18.97 7.29
C MET A 294 -11.96 -19.32 8.78
N ALA A 295 -10.76 -19.46 9.37
CA ALA A 295 -10.60 -19.72 10.81
C ALA A 295 -11.08 -18.54 11.65
N ASN A 296 -10.89 -17.30 11.17
CA ASN A 296 -11.24 -16.07 11.86
C ASN A 296 -12.51 -15.39 11.32
N TYR A 297 -13.31 -16.09 10.51
CA TYR A 297 -14.47 -15.54 9.80
C TYR A 297 -15.40 -14.73 10.70
N ASP A 298 -15.85 -15.30 11.81
CA ASP A 298 -16.80 -14.64 12.71
C ASP A 298 -16.21 -13.41 13.42
N ALA A 299 -14.91 -13.45 13.73
CA ALA A 299 -14.17 -12.32 14.32
C ALA A 299 -13.97 -11.19 13.30
N ILE A 300 -13.66 -11.53 12.03
CA ILE A 300 -13.54 -10.57 10.93
C ILE A 300 -14.90 -9.91 10.67
N MET A 301 -15.95 -10.69 10.50
CA MET A 301 -17.30 -10.19 10.21
C MET A 301 -17.89 -9.36 11.34
N SER A 302 -17.45 -9.58 12.60
CA SER A 302 -17.87 -8.77 13.75
C SER A 302 -16.92 -7.62 14.08
N GLY A 303 -15.85 -7.40 13.30
CA GLY A 303 -14.87 -6.34 13.50
C GLY A 303 -13.92 -6.53 14.70
N LYS A 304 -13.83 -7.75 15.24
CA LYS A 304 -13.01 -8.09 16.42
C LYS A 304 -11.62 -8.63 16.07
N PHE A 305 -11.37 -8.97 14.80
CA PHE A 305 -10.08 -9.46 14.37
C PHE A 305 -9.08 -8.31 14.20
N GLY A 306 -7.94 -8.42 14.87
CA GLY A 306 -6.93 -7.34 14.92
C GLY A 306 -5.58 -7.69 14.30
N GLN A 307 -5.47 -8.85 13.61
CA GLN A 307 -4.23 -9.34 13.00
C GLN A 307 -4.37 -9.43 11.46
N ASP A 308 -3.29 -9.78 10.77
CA ASP A 308 -3.32 -10.13 9.35
C ASP A 308 -3.79 -11.59 9.12
N LEU A 309 -4.05 -11.97 7.87
CA LEU A 309 -4.56 -13.30 7.56
C LEU A 309 -3.52 -14.42 7.67
N PHE A 310 -2.23 -14.12 7.78
CA PHE A 310 -1.18 -15.13 7.95
C PHE A 310 -0.98 -15.49 9.41
N TYR A 311 -1.40 -14.62 10.33
CA TYR A 311 -1.24 -14.82 11.78
C TYR A 311 -1.83 -16.16 12.24
N GLY A 312 -1.02 -16.96 12.92
CA GLY A 312 -1.38 -18.31 13.42
C GLY A 312 -1.51 -19.37 12.34
N THR A 313 -1.21 -19.07 11.08
CA THR A 313 -1.22 -20.06 9.99
C THR A 313 0.18 -20.68 9.76
N ASN A 314 0.22 -21.72 8.94
CA ASN A 314 1.49 -22.32 8.52
C ASN A 314 2.35 -21.40 7.64
N GLY A 315 1.79 -20.31 7.12
CA GLY A 315 2.45 -19.32 6.28
C GLY A 315 3.14 -18.20 7.06
N GLU A 316 2.80 -17.98 8.33
CA GLU A 316 3.27 -16.84 9.13
C GLU A 316 4.79 -16.71 9.13
N GLU A 317 5.50 -17.77 9.55
CA GLU A 317 6.96 -17.74 9.63
C GLU A 317 7.65 -17.60 8.26
N LEU A 318 7.03 -18.12 7.18
CA LEU A 318 7.55 -17.89 5.83
C LEU A 318 7.39 -16.43 5.43
N MET A 319 6.24 -15.82 5.72
CA MET A 319 6.00 -14.40 5.46
C MET A 319 6.96 -13.50 6.26
N GLU A 320 7.23 -13.84 7.52
CA GLU A 320 8.24 -13.16 8.34
C GLU A 320 9.63 -13.30 7.74
N LEU A 321 10.05 -14.53 7.40
CA LEU A 321 11.37 -14.80 6.81
C LEU A 321 11.58 -14.00 5.51
N LEU A 322 10.59 -13.96 4.61
CA LEU A 322 10.72 -13.22 3.35
C LEU A 322 10.89 -11.70 3.60
N GLY A 323 10.16 -11.15 4.57
CA GLY A 323 10.34 -9.76 5.01
C GLY A 323 11.73 -9.51 5.59
N ASP A 324 12.16 -10.32 6.55
CA ASP A 324 13.47 -10.22 7.18
C ASP A 324 14.62 -10.34 6.17
N MET A 325 14.48 -11.21 5.17
CA MET A 325 15.46 -11.32 4.09
C MET A 325 15.53 -10.05 3.25
N ALA A 326 14.39 -9.48 2.87
CA ALA A 326 14.36 -8.22 2.12
C ALA A 326 15.03 -7.09 2.93
N ASP A 327 14.74 -6.98 4.21
CA ASP A 327 15.35 -5.99 5.10
C ASP A 327 16.86 -6.15 5.20
N ARG A 328 17.35 -7.37 5.45
CA ARG A 328 18.78 -7.64 5.65
C ARG A 328 19.62 -7.55 4.38
N TYR A 329 19.11 -8.06 3.27
CA TYR A 329 19.91 -8.17 2.05
C TYR A 329 19.74 -6.98 1.10
N VAL A 330 18.60 -6.28 1.17
CA VAL A 330 18.24 -5.21 0.21
C VAL A 330 18.16 -3.87 0.90
N PHE A 331 17.16 -3.66 1.75
CA PHE A 331 16.84 -2.35 2.30
C PHE A 331 17.95 -1.80 3.20
N SER A 332 18.72 -2.66 3.88
CA SER A 332 19.90 -2.27 4.66
C SER A 332 21.19 -2.14 3.82
N SER A 333 21.11 -2.19 2.49
CA SER A 333 22.29 -2.09 1.64
C SER A 333 22.76 -0.63 1.47
N MET A 334 24.09 -0.44 1.37
CA MET A 334 24.67 0.88 1.12
C MET A 334 24.20 1.50 -0.21
N ALA A 335 23.82 0.68 -1.18
CA ALA A 335 23.30 1.13 -2.46
C ALA A 335 21.94 1.82 -2.27
N ILE A 336 21.04 1.19 -1.52
CA ILE A 336 19.73 1.76 -1.20
C ILE A 336 19.88 3.02 -0.35
N TYR A 337 20.70 3.02 0.72
CA TYR A 337 20.91 4.20 1.57
C TYR A 337 21.40 5.43 0.79
N LYS A 338 22.32 5.25 -0.18
CA LYS A 338 22.76 6.37 -1.02
C LYS A 338 21.63 6.93 -1.89
N MET A 339 20.74 6.08 -2.34
CA MET A 339 19.58 6.50 -3.13
C MET A 339 18.58 7.25 -2.27
N GLU A 340 18.22 6.72 -1.10
CA GLU A 340 17.33 7.36 -0.14
C GLU A 340 17.79 8.77 0.27
N VAL A 341 19.09 8.94 0.54
CA VAL A 341 19.65 10.28 0.82
C VAL A 341 19.48 11.23 -0.36
N SER A 342 19.65 10.75 -1.59
CA SER A 342 19.44 11.56 -2.79
C SER A 342 17.96 11.90 -3.00
N GLU A 343 17.08 10.94 -2.76
CA GLU A 343 15.63 11.06 -2.85
C GLU A 343 15.07 12.06 -1.83
N SER A 344 15.57 12.02 -0.58
CA SER A 344 15.16 12.99 0.44
C SER A 344 15.50 14.42 0.03
N ALA A 345 16.67 14.64 -0.57
CA ALA A 345 17.06 15.96 -1.07
C ALA A 345 16.14 16.45 -2.19
N VAL A 346 15.71 15.55 -3.08
CA VAL A 346 14.72 15.87 -4.14
C VAL A 346 13.38 16.23 -3.53
N ILE A 347 12.88 15.43 -2.58
CA ILE A 347 11.61 15.70 -1.90
C ILE A 347 11.69 17.03 -1.15
N ASP A 348 12.72 17.28 -0.37
CA ASP A 348 12.90 18.53 0.38
C ASP A 348 12.84 19.75 -0.55
N TYR A 349 13.56 19.70 -1.67
CA TYR A 349 13.54 20.80 -2.64
C TYR A 349 12.16 21.01 -3.27
N LEU A 350 11.47 19.93 -3.65
CA LEU A 350 10.12 20.02 -4.23
C LEU A 350 9.12 20.54 -3.21
N MET A 351 9.15 20.04 -1.98
CA MET A 351 8.26 20.48 -0.90
C MET A 351 8.43 21.96 -0.60
N GLU A 352 9.69 22.43 -0.46
CA GLU A 352 9.99 23.86 -0.25
C GLU A 352 9.33 24.73 -1.34
N ARG A 353 9.48 24.36 -2.61
CA ARG A 353 8.94 25.14 -3.75
C ARG A 353 7.44 25.02 -3.87
N LEU A 354 6.89 23.81 -3.77
CA LEU A 354 5.46 23.56 -3.97
C LEU A 354 4.62 24.15 -2.84
N VAL A 355 5.02 23.95 -1.58
CA VAL A 355 4.28 24.46 -0.43
C VAL A 355 4.31 25.98 -0.40
N GLN A 356 5.47 26.60 -0.63
CA GLN A 356 5.59 28.06 -0.70
C GLN A 356 4.70 28.64 -1.81
N ALA A 357 4.66 28.04 -2.99
CA ALA A 357 3.81 28.48 -4.09
C ALA A 357 2.33 28.23 -3.81
N ALA A 358 1.97 27.12 -3.16
CA ALA A 358 0.60 26.77 -2.83
C ALA A 358 -0.03 27.71 -1.80
N LEU A 359 0.73 28.19 -0.80
CA LEU A 359 0.25 29.12 0.22
C LEU A 359 -0.38 30.39 -0.37
N TYR A 360 0.11 30.83 -1.52
CA TYR A 360 -0.37 32.05 -2.18
C TYR A 360 -1.21 31.79 -3.43
N PHE A 361 -1.53 30.51 -3.70
CA PHE A 361 -2.34 30.16 -4.86
C PHE A 361 -3.79 30.65 -4.71
N ASP A 362 -4.29 31.35 -5.74
CA ASP A 362 -5.67 31.86 -5.81
C ASP A 362 -6.04 32.80 -4.65
N THR A 363 -5.04 33.53 -4.12
CA THR A 363 -5.19 34.58 -3.12
C THR A 363 -4.99 35.96 -3.74
N LYS A 364 -5.29 37.04 -2.98
CA LYS A 364 -5.04 38.43 -3.39
C LYS A 364 -3.58 38.83 -3.38
N GLU A 365 -2.75 38.05 -2.71
CA GLU A 365 -1.32 38.30 -2.62
C GLU A 365 -0.61 38.03 -3.95
N LYS A 366 0.39 38.88 -4.25
CA LYS A 366 1.10 38.79 -5.52
C LYS A 366 2.09 37.66 -5.52
N GLN A 367 1.82 36.62 -6.29
CA GLN A 367 2.78 35.53 -6.52
C GLN A 367 3.98 35.98 -7.36
N GLY A 368 5.16 35.49 -7.01
CA GLY A 368 6.38 35.61 -7.79
C GLY A 368 6.28 34.90 -9.15
N THR A 369 7.15 35.26 -10.08
CA THR A 369 7.20 34.61 -11.40
C THR A 369 7.53 33.12 -11.31
N ILE A 370 8.42 32.74 -10.38
CA ILE A 370 8.81 31.34 -10.15
C ILE A 370 7.64 30.57 -9.56
N ASP A 371 6.95 31.10 -8.55
CA ASP A 371 5.82 30.43 -7.90
C ASP A 371 4.69 30.13 -8.88
N ARG A 372 4.37 31.06 -9.79
CA ARG A 372 3.40 30.83 -10.87
C ARG A 372 3.81 29.68 -11.79
N ARG A 373 5.11 29.53 -12.08
CA ARG A 373 5.62 28.41 -12.87
C ARG A 373 5.55 27.10 -12.11
N VAL A 374 5.85 27.11 -10.81
CA VAL A 374 5.73 25.95 -9.94
C VAL A 374 4.26 25.47 -9.87
N ILE A 375 3.33 26.38 -9.69
CA ILE A 375 1.88 26.09 -9.73
C ILE A 375 1.44 25.50 -11.09
N SER A 376 2.09 25.86 -12.18
CA SER A 376 1.76 25.28 -13.50
C SER A 376 2.09 23.78 -13.61
N PHE A 377 2.93 23.23 -12.74
CA PHE A 377 3.20 21.79 -12.67
C PHE A 377 2.06 21.01 -11.99
N ILE A 378 1.25 21.69 -11.17
CA ILE A 378 0.09 21.09 -10.52
C ILE A 378 -1.02 20.89 -11.56
N SER A 379 -1.56 19.67 -11.62
CA SER A 379 -2.67 19.34 -12.53
C SER A 379 -3.86 20.28 -12.35
N ASP A 380 -4.49 20.68 -13.44
CA ASP A 380 -5.70 21.51 -13.41
C ASP A 380 -6.85 20.86 -12.64
N ASN A 381 -6.92 19.52 -12.64
CA ASN A 381 -7.89 18.79 -11.83
C ASN A 381 -7.75 19.12 -10.34
N TYR A 382 -6.52 19.18 -9.82
CA TYR A 382 -6.26 19.50 -8.40
C TYR A 382 -6.58 20.97 -8.10
N LYS A 383 -6.24 21.87 -9.03
CA LYS A 383 -6.60 23.30 -8.91
C LYS A 383 -8.11 23.52 -8.93
N ASN A 384 -8.84 22.77 -9.77
CA ASN A 384 -10.29 22.82 -9.82
C ASN A 384 -10.93 22.25 -8.55
N ALA A 385 -10.46 21.11 -8.06
CA ALA A 385 -10.92 20.54 -6.78
C ALA A 385 -10.73 21.53 -5.62
N TYR A 386 -9.57 22.19 -5.56
CA TYR A 386 -9.29 23.24 -4.57
C TYR A 386 -10.28 24.42 -4.71
N ARG A 387 -10.52 24.96 -5.91
CA ARG A 387 -11.41 26.09 -6.12
C ARG A 387 -12.84 25.78 -5.70
N ILE A 388 -13.36 24.60 -6.04
CA ILE A 388 -14.69 24.14 -5.64
C ILE A 388 -14.80 24.08 -4.12
N GLN A 389 -13.81 23.48 -3.45
CA GLN A 389 -13.81 23.31 -1.99
C GLN A 389 -13.56 24.62 -1.24
N SER A 390 -12.97 25.61 -1.88
CA SER A 390 -12.68 26.94 -1.30
C SER A 390 -13.72 28.01 -1.63
N GLU A 391 -14.76 27.67 -2.40
CA GLU A 391 -15.82 28.60 -2.74
C GLU A 391 -16.53 29.13 -1.48
N GLY A 392 -16.69 30.44 -1.38
CA GLY A 392 -17.29 31.12 -0.23
C GLY A 392 -16.42 31.23 1.03
N LYS A 393 -15.20 30.66 1.03
CA LYS A 393 -14.26 30.74 2.16
C LYS A 393 -13.44 32.04 2.09
N SER A 394 -13.03 32.52 3.27
CA SER A 394 -12.04 33.60 3.37
C SER A 394 -10.65 33.13 2.96
N GLU A 395 -9.74 34.05 2.67
CA GLU A 395 -8.36 33.73 2.29
C GLU A 395 -7.59 32.93 3.36
N ALA A 396 -7.95 33.10 4.64
CA ALA A 396 -7.35 32.37 5.75
C ALA A 396 -7.91 30.94 5.89
N GLU A 397 -9.13 30.69 5.39
CA GLU A 397 -9.79 29.37 5.42
C GLU A 397 -9.47 28.54 4.17
N LYS A 398 -8.99 29.16 3.12
CA LYS A 398 -8.50 28.52 1.89
C LYS A 398 -7.12 27.89 2.10
#